data_3496e917d82e6912dfc6c0345c8ed879
#
_entry.id   3496e917d82e6912dfc6c0345c8ed879
#
_cell.length_a   1.000
_cell.length_b   1.000
_cell.length_c   1.000
_cell.angle_alpha   90.00
_cell.angle_beta   90.00
_cell.angle_gamma   90.00
#
_symmetry.space_group_name_H-M   'P 1'
#
loop_
_entity.id
_entity.type
_entity.pdbx_description
1 polymer ?
#
loop_
_entity_poly.entity_id
_entity_poly.type
_entity_poly.pdbx_seq_one_letter_code
_entity_poly.pdbx_strand_id
1 'polypeptide(L)'
;MPLTLRDATAEDQPTIRRIVRAANINPTGLDWPRFILAEDGGAVVGVGQIKPHRDGTHELASIAVIPARQGQGVGSAIIEELIRREKGTLHLTCRSRLKGFYERFGFKRLEERDYPPYFARRMPMINAFLRPFGIRIIVMRRDAAD
;
A
#
# COMPACT_ATOMS: atom_id res chain seq x y z
N MET A 1 17.81 -10.20 -13.30
CA MET A 1 17.60 -11.11 -12.18
C MET A 1 16.14 -11.15 -11.81
N PRO A 2 15.55 -12.31 -11.66
CA PRO A 2 14.16 -12.40 -11.25
C PRO A 2 13.97 -11.95 -9.80
N LEU A 3 12.85 -11.31 -9.55
CA LEU A 3 12.45 -10.93 -8.19
C LEU A 3 12.01 -12.16 -7.41
N THR A 4 12.37 -12.22 -6.14
CA THR A 4 11.86 -13.19 -5.20
C THR A 4 10.99 -12.45 -4.20
N LEU A 5 9.75 -12.91 -4.02
CA LEU A 5 8.85 -12.37 -3.00
C LEU A 5 8.88 -13.29 -1.79
N ARG A 6 9.02 -12.72 -0.60
CA ARG A 6 9.05 -13.49 0.63
C ARG A 6 8.41 -12.73 1.78
N ASP A 7 8.04 -13.48 2.83
CA ASP A 7 7.59 -12.84 4.06
C ASP A 7 8.76 -12.16 4.77
N ALA A 8 8.46 -11.07 5.46
CA ALA A 8 9.45 -10.38 6.27
C ALA A 8 9.76 -11.20 7.52
N THR A 9 10.94 -10.99 8.07
CA THR A 9 11.35 -11.49 9.39
C THR A 9 11.64 -10.31 10.29
N ALA A 10 11.84 -10.58 11.59
CA ALA A 10 12.15 -9.51 12.55
C ALA A 10 13.41 -8.72 12.16
N GLU A 11 14.35 -9.35 11.49
CA GLU A 11 15.59 -8.71 11.03
C GLU A 11 15.35 -7.67 9.95
N ASP A 12 14.23 -7.75 9.24
CA ASP A 12 13.89 -6.83 8.17
C ASP A 12 13.29 -5.51 8.67
N GLN A 13 12.96 -5.40 9.94
CA GLN A 13 12.27 -4.22 10.48
C GLN A 13 12.98 -2.91 10.15
N PRO A 14 14.30 -2.78 10.33
CA PRO A 14 14.98 -1.51 9.97
C PRO A 14 14.92 -1.20 8.47
N THR A 15 15.04 -2.22 7.63
CA THR A 15 14.97 -2.07 6.17
C THR A 15 13.58 -1.60 5.74
N ILE A 16 12.53 -2.17 6.31
CA ILE A 16 11.14 -1.76 6.04
C ILE A 16 10.97 -0.28 6.36
N ARG A 17 11.37 0.14 7.55
CA ARG A 17 11.27 1.55 7.96
C ARG A 17 12.02 2.48 7.02
N ARG A 18 13.24 2.10 6.66
CA ARG A 18 14.08 2.91 5.78
C ARG A 18 13.44 3.11 4.40
N ILE A 19 12.96 2.03 3.80
CA ILE A 19 12.37 2.09 2.46
C ILE A 19 11.07 2.89 2.46
N VAL A 20 10.20 2.68 3.45
CA VAL A 20 8.93 3.40 3.56
C VAL A 20 9.17 4.90 3.79
N ARG A 21 10.09 5.25 4.69
CA ARG A 21 10.42 6.66 4.96
C ARG A 21 10.99 7.35 3.73
N ALA A 22 11.86 6.66 2.99
CA ALA A 22 12.43 7.23 1.78
C ALA A 22 11.40 7.48 0.69
N ALA A 23 10.30 6.74 0.71
CA ALA A 23 9.20 6.90 -0.25
C ALA A 23 8.24 8.05 0.11
N ASN A 24 8.39 8.68 1.27
CA ASN A 24 7.53 9.77 1.75
C ASN A 24 6.05 9.39 1.82
N ILE A 25 5.78 8.16 2.22
CA ILE A 25 4.42 7.67 2.48
C ILE A 25 4.22 7.52 3.99
N ASN A 26 3.00 7.19 4.42
CA ASN A 26 2.65 7.09 5.84
C ASN A 26 3.66 6.22 6.59
N PRO A 27 4.41 6.77 7.57
CA PRO A 27 5.45 6.04 8.28
C PRO A 27 4.96 5.28 9.51
N THR A 28 3.64 5.16 9.72
CA THR A 28 3.07 4.50 10.88
C THR A 28 2.63 3.08 10.57
N GLY A 29 2.54 2.24 11.61
CA GLY A 29 2.05 0.88 11.46
C GLY A 29 2.94 -0.01 10.60
N LEU A 30 4.25 0.09 10.79
CA LEU A 30 5.23 -0.62 9.96
C LEU A 30 5.76 -1.89 10.64
N ASP A 31 4.89 -2.64 11.30
CA ASP A 31 5.31 -3.87 11.98
C ASP A 31 5.59 -4.99 10.99
N TRP A 32 6.77 -5.56 11.06
CA TRP A 32 7.28 -6.53 10.09
C TRP A 32 6.37 -7.74 9.84
N PRO A 33 5.61 -8.29 10.81
CA PRO A 33 4.84 -9.51 10.55
C PRO A 33 3.80 -9.39 9.43
N ARG A 34 3.39 -8.19 9.09
CA ARG A 34 2.40 -7.97 8.02
C ARG A 34 3.02 -7.75 6.65
N PHE A 35 4.35 -7.64 6.59
CA PHE A 35 5.03 -7.26 5.35
C PHE A 35 5.46 -8.44 4.51
N ILE A 36 5.40 -8.24 3.20
CA ILE A 36 6.18 -9.04 2.25
C ILE A 36 7.25 -8.15 1.64
N LEU A 37 8.32 -8.77 1.20
CA LEU A 37 9.47 -8.10 0.62
C LEU A 37 9.74 -8.63 -0.77
N ALA A 38 10.23 -7.76 -1.63
CA ALA A 38 10.78 -8.16 -2.93
C ALA A 38 12.30 -8.07 -2.85
N GLU A 39 12.97 -9.15 -3.21
CA GLU A 39 14.42 -9.24 -3.25
C GLU A 39 14.92 -9.44 -4.67
N ASP A 40 16.09 -8.89 -4.93
CA ASP A 40 16.85 -9.15 -6.14
C ASP A 40 18.30 -9.31 -5.75
N GLY A 41 18.86 -10.50 -6.00
CA GLY A 41 20.24 -10.80 -5.65
C GLY A 41 20.54 -10.67 -4.15
N GLY A 42 19.58 -10.98 -3.30
CA GLY A 42 19.72 -10.90 -1.85
C GLY A 42 19.49 -9.50 -1.27
N ALA A 43 19.25 -8.49 -2.11
CA ALA A 43 18.96 -7.13 -1.64
C ALA A 43 17.45 -6.87 -1.68
N VAL A 44 16.92 -6.29 -0.62
CA VAL A 44 15.50 -5.90 -0.57
C VAL A 44 15.32 -4.63 -1.41
N VAL A 45 14.45 -4.71 -2.41
CA VAL A 45 14.20 -3.61 -3.35
C VAL A 45 12.79 -3.04 -3.23
N GLY A 46 11.88 -3.71 -2.53
CA GLY A 46 10.54 -3.22 -2.31
C GLY A 46 9.86 -3.91 -1.15
N VAL A 47 8.82 -3.27 -0.62
CA VAL A 47 8.04 -3.75 0.53
C VAL A 47 6.56 -3.48 0.32
N GLY A 48 5.70 -4.18 1.05
CA GLY A 48 4.27 -3.91 1.08
C GLY A 48 3.58 -4.71 2.15
N GLN A 49 2.39 -4.27 2.55
CA GLN A 49 1.61 -4.95 3.60
C GLN A 49 0.11 -4.81 3.38
N ILE A 50 -0.64 -5.61 4.12
CA ILE A 50 -2.06 -5.41 4.33
C ILE A 50 -2.26 -5.12 5.81
N LYS A 51 -2.86 -3.96 6.12
CA LYS A 51 -3.16 -3.54 7.50
C LYS A 51 -4.61 -3.89 7.84
N PRO A 52 -4.83 -4.68 8.90
CA PRO A 52 -6.18 -4.85 9.42
C PRO A 52 -6.54 -3.67 10.33
N HIS A 53 -7.77 -3.20 10.22
CA HIS A 53 -8.28 -2.11 11.05
C HIS A 53 -9.41 -2.61 11.95
N ARG A 54 -9.71 -1.85 13.01
CA ARG A 54 -10.70 -2.27 14.01
C ARG A 54 -12.12 -2.41 13.46
N ASP A 55 -12.45 -1.66 12.40
CA ASP A 55 -13.76 -1.73 11.77
C ASP A 55 -13.91 -2.93 10.81
N GLY A 56 -12.90 -3.79 10.75
CA GLY A 56 -12.88 -4.95 9.88
C GLY A 56 -12.34 -4.69 8.48
N THR A 57 -11.96 -3.46 8.15
CA THR A 57 -11.36 -3.18 6.85
C THR A 57 -9.93 -3.70 6.79
N HIS A 58 -9.53 -4.16 5.61
CA HIS A 58 -8.15 -4.54 5.31
C HIS A 58 -7.61 -3.59 4.26
N GLU A 59 -6.51 -2.93 4.58
CA GLU A 59 -5.92 -1.89 3.74
C GLU A 59 -4.63 -2.36 3.10
N LEU A 60 -4.58 -2.35 1.76
CA LEU A 60 -3.33 -2.49 1.01
C LEU A 60 -2.52 -1.22 1.26
N ALA A 61 -1.35 -1.34 1.86
CA ALA A 61 -0.63 -0.17 2.38
C ALA A 61 0.88 -0.34 2.29
N SER A 62 1.58 0.78 2.43
CA SER A 62 3.04 0.81 2.56
C SER A 62 3.76 0.19 1.37
N ILE A 63 3.18 0.30 0.17
CA ILE A 63 3.84 -0.18 -1.05
C ILE A 63 4.95 0.82 -1.38
N ALA A 64 6.19 0.38 -1.29
CA ALA A 64 7.35 1.23 -1.52
C ALA A 64 8.46 0.47 -2.23
N VAL A 65 9.08 1.10 -3.20
CA VAL A 65 10.17 0.54 -4.00
C VAL A 65 11.34 1.51 -3.94
N ILE A 66 12.56 0.99 -3.81
CA ILE A 66 13.75 1.84 -3.80
C ILE A 66 13.84 2.61 -5.13
N PRO A 67 14.38 3.85 -5.12
CA PRO A 67 14.41 4.69 -6.33
C PRO A 67 15.04 4.01 -7.54
N ALA A 68 16.14 3.27 -7.34
CA ALA A 68 16.86 2.61 -8.43
C ALA A 68 16.03 1.53 -9.15
N ARG A 69 14.94 1.07 -8.54
CA ARG A 69 14.14 -0.02 -9.10
C ARG A 69 12.70 0.40 -9.42
N GLN A 70 12.37 1.67 -9.28
CA GLN A 70 11.05 2.17 -9.66
C GLN A 70 10.85 2.07 -11.18
N GLY A 71 9.58 1.87 -11.59
CA GLY A 71 9.25 1.73 -13.01
C GLY A 71 9.63 0.39 -13.62
N GLN A 72 10.00 -0.60 -12.82
CA GLN A 72 10.45 -1.90 -13.29
C GLN A 72 9.54 -3.06 -12.86
N GLY A 73 8.34 -2.74 -12.37
CA GLY A 73 7.34 -3.75 -12.03
C GLY A 73 7.47 -4.34 -10.62
N VAL A 74 8.36 -3.83 -9.77
CA VAL A 74 8.52 -4.34 -8.40
C VAL A 74 7.27 -4.10 -7.58
N GLY A 75 6.74 -2.87 -7.61
CA GLY A 75 5.51 -2.53 -6.88
C GLY A 75 4.33 -3.36 -7.36
N SER A 76 4.19 -3.54 -8.67
CA SER A 76 3.12 -4.36 -9.24
C SER A 76 3.20 -5.81 -8.76
N ALA A 77 4.41 -6.38 -8.71
CA ALA A 77 4.60 -7.75 -8.23
C ALA A 77 4.18 -7.90 -6.76
N ILE A 78 4.52 -6.93 -5.93
CA ILE A 78 4.13 -6.91 -4.50
C ILE A 78 2.61 -6.81 -4.37
N ILE A 79 1.98 -5.90 -5.11
CA ILE A 79 0.53 -5.70 -5.07
C ILE A 79 -0.19 -6.98 -5.49
N GLU A 80 0.24 -7.60 -6.58
CA GLU A 80 -0.39 -8.83 -7.08
C GLU A 80 -0.28 -9.96 -6.07
N GLU A 81 0.87 -10.10 -5.41
CA GLU A 81 1.04 -11.14 -4.39
C GLU A 81 0.15 -10.89 -3.16
N LEU A 82 0.05 -9.63 -2.71
CA LEU A 82 -0.83 -9.30 -1.59
C LEU A 82 -2.30 -9.54 -1.93
N ILE A 83 -2.73 -9.19 -3.14
CA ILE A 83 -4.09 -9.46 -3.61
C ILE A 83 -4.35 -10.97 -3.64
N ARG A 84 -3.38 -11.75 -4.12
CA ARG A 84 -3.52 -13.21 -4.18
C ARG A 84 -3.71 -13.82 -2.80
N ARG A 85 -3.04 -13.28 -1.78
CA ARG A 85 -3.13 -13.77 -0.40
C ARG A 85 -4.42 -13.36 0.30
N GLU A 86 -4.95 -12.18 -0.04
CA GLU A 86 -6.15 -11.65 0.60
C GLU A 86 -7.37 -11.99 -0.24
N LYS A 87 -8.26 -12.80 0.30
CA LYS A 87 -9.46 -13.25 -0.41
C LYS A 87 -10.66 -12.34 -0.21
N GLY A 88 -10.59 -11.45 0.76
CA GLY A 88 -11.66 -10.50 1.06
C GLY A 88 -11.52 -9.19 0.31
N THR A 89 -12.39 -8.25 0.65
CA THR A 89 -12.36 -6.91 0.11
C THR A 89 -11.13 -6.16 0.62
N LEU A 90 -10.45 -5.47 -0.28
CA LEU A 90 -9.32 -4.60 0.06
C LEU A 90 -9.65 -3.15 -0.20
N HIS A 91 -9.20 -2.28 0.69
CA HIS A 91 -9.23 -0.83 0.52
C HIS A 91 -7.80 -0.31 0.42
N LEU A 92 -7.64 0.86 -0.14
CA LEU A 92 -6.37 1.58 -0.12
C LEU A 92 -6.62 3.08 -0.17
N THR A 93 -5.60 3.84 0.21
CA THR A 93 -5.56 5.28 -0.05
C THR A 93 -4.38 5.56 -0.97
N CYS A 94 -4.56 6.53 -1.87
CA CYS A 94 -3.48 6.94 -2.75
C CYS A 94 -3.73 8.38 -3.22
N ARG A 95 -2.68 9.00 -3.76
CA ARG A 95 -2.86 10.28 -4.43
C ARG A 95 -3.76 10.09 -5.65
N SER A 96 -4.65 11.05 -5.91
CA SER A 96 -5.62 10.96 -7.00
C SER A 96 -4.95 10.67 -8.36
N ARG A 97 -3.71 11.14 -8.55
CA ARG A 97 -2.98 10.89 -9.80
C ARG A 97 -2.63 9.42 -10.02
N LEU A 98 -2.68 8.61 -8.97
CA LEU A 98 -2.37 7.17 -9.05
C LEU A 98 -3.61 6.31 -9.26
N LYS A 99 -4.79 6.92 -9.40
CA LYS A 99 -6.04 6.20 -9.60
C LYS A 99 -5.95 5.19 -10.75
N GLY A 100 -5.45 5.63 -11.91
CA GLY A 100 -5.32 4.75 -13.08
C GLY A 100 -4.40 3.57 -12.83
N PHE A 101 -3.32 3.77 -12.09
CA PHE A 101 -2.41 2.70 -11.74
C PHE A 101 -3.12 1.60 -10.93
N TYR A 102 -3.87 1.98 -9.90
CA TYR A 102 -4.55 1.00 -9.06
C TYR A 102 -5.79 0.40 -9.72
N GLU A 103 -6.42 1.10 -10.65
CA GLU A 103 -7.53 0.54 -11.43
C GLU A 103 -7.10 -0.71 -12.20
N ARG A 104 -5.84 -0.80 -12.58
CA ARG A 104 -5.30 -1.98 -13.27
C ARG A 104 -5.36 -3.24 -12.42
N PHE A 105 -5.43 -3.10 -11.11
CA PHE A 105 -5.52 -4.23 -10.17
C PHE A 105 -6.95 -4.49 -9.70
N GLY A 106 -7.94 -3.82 -10.30
CA GLY A 106 -9.34 -4.02 -9.96
C GLY A 106 -9.87 -3.09 -8.88
N PHE A 107 -9.09 -2.11 -8.45
CA PHE A 107 -9.55 -1.11 -7.49
C PHE A 107 -10.40 -0.04 -8.17
N LYS A 108 -11.43 0.43 -7.48
CA LYS A 108 -12.30 1.51 -7.94
C LYS A 108 -12.36 2.58 -6.87
N ARG A 109 -12.38 3.84 -7.29
CA ARG A 109 -12.52 4.96 -6.37
C ARG A 109 -13.88 4.91 -5.68
N LEU A 110 -13.89 5.12 -4.37
CA LEU A 110 -15.10 5.28 -3.59
C LEU A 110 -15.50 6.73 -3.48
N GLU A 111 -16.81 6.97 -3.41
CA GLU A 111 -17.34 8.27 -3.00
C GLU A 111 -17.30 8.36 -1.47
N GLU A 112 -17.23 9.58 -0.94
CA GLU A 112 -17.09 9.78 0.51
C GLU A 112 -18.18 9.09 1.32
N ARG A 113 -19.41 9.05 0.81
CA ARG A 113 -20.53 8.39 1.50
C ARG A 113 -20.32 6.89 1.68
N ASP A 114 -19.44 6.28 0.88
CA ASP A 114 -19.16 4.84 0.91
C ASP A 114 -17.90 4.50 1.67
N TYR A 115 -17.22 5.49 2.26
CA TYR A 115 -16.00 5.22 3.03
C TYR A 115 -16.32 4.41 4.27
N PRO A 116 -15.57 3.33 4.54
CA PRO A 116 -15.62 2.66 5.83
C PRO A 116 -15.28 3.63 6.96
N PRO A 117 -15.76 3.37 8.20
CA PRO A 117 -15.53 4.28 9.32
C PRO A 117 -14.09 4.69 9.53
N TYR A 118 -13.16 3.75 9.36
CA TYR A 118 -11.73 4.05 9.49
C TYR A 118 -11.31 5.21 8.58
N PHE A 119 -11.69 5.18 7.31
CA PHE A 119 -11.34 6.20 6.34
C PHE A 119 -12.21 7.45 6.47
N ALA A 120 -13.50 7.26 6.76
CA ALA A 120 -14.43 8.39 6.90
C ALA A 120 -13.98 9.36 8.00
N ARG A 121 -13.39 8.86 9.08
CA ARG A 121 -12.89 9.69 10.18
C ARG A 121 -11.62 10.45 9.84
N ARG A 122 -10.74 9.85 9.03
CA ARG A 122 -9.38 10.36 8.78
C ARG A 122 -9.26 11.23 7.54
N MET A 123 -9.99 10.88 6.50
CA MET A 123 -9.79 11.51 5.20
C MET A 123 -10.06 13.01 5.15
N PRO A 124 -11.11 13.55 5.80
CA PRO A 124 -11.33 14.99 5.76
C PRO A 124 -10.14 15.79 6.30
N MET A 125 -9.55 15.34 7.42
CA MET A 125 -8.40 16.02 8.02
C MET A 125 -7.16 15.88 7.15
N ILE A 126 -6.92 14.70 6.60
CA ILE A 126 -5.76 14.45 5.73
C ILE A 126 -5.85 15.36 4.49
N ASN A 127 -7.00 15.41 3.84
CA ASN A 127 -7.17 16.23 2.65
C ASN A 127 -7.13 17.73 2.95
N ALA A 128 -7.67 18.15 4.10
CA ALA A 128 -7.56 19.55 4.51
C ALA A 128 -6.10 19.96 4.72
N PHE A 129 -5.31 19.09 5.37
CA PHE A 129 -3.88 19.35 5.61
C PHE A 129 -3.09 19.42 4.29
N LEU A 130 -3.42 18.56 3.31
CA LEU A 130 -2.67 18.45 2.07
C LEU A 130 -3.12 19.40 0.97
N ARG A 131 -4.30 20.04 1.14
CA ARG A 131 -4.85 20.96 0.13
C ARG A 131 -3.89 22.07 -0.28
N PRO A 132 -3.18 22.75 0.66
CA PRO A 132 -2.25 23.82 0.25
C PRO A 132 -1.12 23.34 -0.64
N PHE A 133 -0.80 22.06 -0.62
CA PHE A 133 0.27 21.46 -1.43
C PHE A 133 -0.25 20.92 -2.77
N GLY A 134 -1.53 21.10 -3.08
CA GLY A 134 -2.13 20.57 -4.29
C GLY A 134 -2.27 19.05 -4.31
N ILE A 135 -2.25 18.42 -3.15
CA ILE A 135 -2.33 16.95 -3.03
C ILE A 135 -3.74 16.56 -2.59
N ARG A 136 -4.32 15.61 -3.30
CA ARG A 136 -5.61 15.01 -2.94
C ARG A 136 -5.43 13.51 -2.79
N ILE A 137 -5.89 12.98 -1.65
CA ILE A 137 -5.89 11.55 -1.37
C ILE A 137 -7.30 11.02 -1.58
N ILE A 138 -7.38 9.91 -2.28
CA ILE A 138 -8.66 9.21 -2.54
C ILE A 138 -8.62 7.84 -1.87
N VAL A 139 -9.80 7.28 -1.63
CA VAL A 139 -9.96 5.91 -1.13
C VAL A 139 -10.44 5.04 -2.29
N MET A 140 -9.83 3.89 -2.45
CA MET A 140 -10.23 2.92 -3.47
C MET A 140 -10.54 1.58 -2.84
N ARG A 141 -11.39 0.80 -3.51
CA ARG A 141 -11.80 -0.52 -3.05
C ARG A 141 -11.72 -1.55 -4.17
N ARG A 142 -11.23 -2.73 -3.82
CA ARG A 142 -11.30 -3.91 -4.66
C ARG A 142 -12.16 -4.94 -3.95
N ASP A 143 -13.27 -5.33 -4.57
CA ASP A 143 -14.19 -6.28 -3.96
C ASP A 143 -13.60 -7.70 -3.97
N ALA A 144 -14.06 -8.51 -3.01
CA ALA A 144 -13.65 -9.90 -2.94
C ALA A 144 -14.00 -10.61 -4.25
N ALA A 145 -13.12 -11.49 -4.70
CA ALA A 145 -13.37 -12.32 -5.87
C ALA A 145 -14.44 -13.38 -5.53
N ASP A 146 -15.32 -13.62 -6.48
CA ASP A 146 -16.35 -14.66 -6.36
C ASP A 146 -15.76 -16.08 -6.42
#